data_36bbd0f84a8064cd76371d6dd9ec029b
#
_entry.id   36bbd0f84a8064cd76371d6dd9ec029b
#
_cell.length_a   1.000
_cell.length_b   1.000
_cell.length_c   1.000
_cell.angle_alpha   90.00
_cell.angle_beta   90.00
_cell.angle_gamma   90.00
#
_symmetry.space_group_name_H-M   'P 1'
#
loop_
_entity.id
_entity.type
_entity.pdbx_description
1 polymer ?
#
loop_
_entity_poly.entity_id
_entity_poly.type
_entity_poly.pdbx_seq_one_letter_code
_entity_poly.pdbx_strand_id
1 'polypeptide(L)'
;GNRRIDVPVLDATSIGVSLLRKEFNTASNIMLMLKISELLEDYTRQKVTLQLGDSLMSKFDKVWIYEDGQAQEIAMSDLKQGQVVIVQTGSMVPIDGEIVDGEAMVNESSFTGEPLSKRVTLNDTVYAGTLIEEGKIFVKVRNLQDDSRIAKIIDMIDTNESLKASIQSKAEHMADAIVPYSFLGFFGVWALTRDLTRATSLLLVDYSCAIRLSTSISVISAMQEASMHNVLVKGGKHLESMKDANVIVFDKTGTLTHAKPVVLDVVPLQDYTREEVLKIAACLEEHFPHSVANAIVHQAEVENLKHREEHAEVKYVIAHGISTSLNGEDVIIGSSHFVFEDEGVEMTQEIKDLISSLESKGSSSLIYLAIAKKLAGIISIYDPLKPEAKEVVQELRDIGFDKVIMLTGDSPNCAKAIAKQLNLDDFRAGVLPEDKASYIESLKKEGNTVVMVGDGINDTPALSMADVSISLQDSS
;
A
#
# COMPACT_ATOMS: atom_id res chain seq x y z
N GLY A 1 15.88 -33.74 -11.85
CA GLY A 1 14.67 -34.09 -12.58
C GLY A 1 13.87 -35.13 -11.80
N ASN A 2 12.84 -34.75 -11.11
CA ASN A 2 11.87 -35.66 -10.50
C ASN A 2 11.12 -36.36 -11.65
N ARG A 3 11.25 -37.69 -11.75
CA ARG A 3 10.43 -38.51 -12.64
C ARG A 3 9.01 -38.61 -12.08
N ARG A 4 8.20 -37.57 -12.27
CA ARG A 4 6.76 -37.64 -11.97
C ARG A 4 6.03 -37.92 -13.28
N ILE A 5 5.02 -38.77 -13.20
CA ILE A 5 4.09 -39.04 -14.31
C ILE A 5 3.01 -37.95 -14.16
N ASP A 6 3.13 -36.92 -14.97
CA ASP A 6 2.29 -35.72 -14.96
C ASP A 6 1.44 -35.63 -16.25
N VAL A 7 0.58 -34.65 -16.33
CA VAL A 7 -0.32 -34.42 -17.47
C VAL A 7 0.41 -34.32 -18.80
N PRO A 8 1.53 -33.59 -18.96
CA PRO A 8 2.29 -33.56 -20.21
C PRO A 8 2.73 -34.95 -20.69
N VAL A 9 3.03 -35.86 -19.78
CA VAL A 9 3.36 -37.27 -20.13
C VAL A 9 2.15 -38.01 -20.67
N LEU A 10 0.95 -37.76 -20.09
CA LEU A 10 -0.30 -38.32 -20.56
C LEU A 10 -0.62 -37.85 -21.99
N ASP A 11 -0.53 -36.55 -22.23
CA ASP A 11 -0.79 -35.94 -23.54
C ASP A 11 0.18 -36.45 -24.61
N ALA A 12 1.49 -36.45 -24.29
CA ALA A 12 2.50 -36.96 -25.20
C ALA A 12 2.28 -38.46 -25.52
N THR A 13 1.86 -39.24 -24.52
CA THR A 13 1.56 -40.69 -24.71
C THR A 13 0.32 -40.85 -25.58
N SER A 14 -0.73 -40.09 -25.35
CA SER A 14 -1.97 -40.16 -26.17
C SER A 14 -1.72 -39.81 -27.62
N ILE A 15 -0.98 -38.76 -27.88
CA ILE A 15 -0.56 -38.36 -29.23
C ILE A 15 0.34 -39.44 -29.88
N GLY A 16 1.35 -39.94 -29.12
CA GLY A 16 2.27 -40.94 -29.57
C GLY A 16 1.60 -42.26 -29.97
N VAL A 17 0.67 -42.76 -29.14
CA VAL A 17 -0.12 -43.98 -29.43
C VAL A 17 -1.01 -43.77 -30.67
N SER A 18 -1.66 -42.62 -30.81
CA SER A 18 -2.49 -42.30 -31.99
C SER A 18 -1.66 -42.25 -33.28
N LEU A 19 -0.46 -41.68 -33.23
CA LEU A 19 0.46 -41.67 -34.38
C LEU A 19 0.97 -43.05 -34.75
N LEU A 20 1.35 -43.89 -33.77
CA LEU A 20 1.79 -45.27 -34.01
C LEU A 20 0.69 -46.13 -34.68
N ARG A 21 -0.56 -45.85 -34.34
CA ARG A 21 -1.74 -46.50 -34.94
C ARG A 21 -2.12 -45.93 -36.32
N LYS A 22 -1.43 -44.89 -36.80
CA LYS A 22 -1.74 -44.18 -38.04
C LYS A 22 -3.14 -43.48 -37.98
N GLU A 23 -3.63 -43.19 -36.78
CA GLU A 23 -4.86 -42.41 -36.55
C GLU A 23 -4.55 -40.90 -36.53
N PHE A 24 -4.10 -40.38 -37.67
CA PHE A 24 -3.64 -38.98 -37.79
C PHE A 24 -4.70 -37.98 -37.45
N ASN A 25 -5.97 -38.28 -37.74
CA ASN A 25 -7.08 -37.39 -37.40
C ASN A 25 -7.23 -37.22 -35.88
N THR A 26 -7.13 -38.32 -35.10
CA THR A 26 -7.21 -38.30 -33.66
C THR A 26 -6.04 -37.52 -33.05
N ALA A 27 -4.81 -37.82 -33.49
CA ALA A 27 -3.61 -37.10 -33.05
C ALA A 27 -3.69 -35.59 -33.37
N SER A 28 -4.17 -35.23 -34.57
CA SER A 28 -4.35 -33.83 -34.97
C SER A 28 -5.41 -33.11 -34.14
N ASN A 29 -6.54 -33.78 -33.88
CA ASN A 29 -7.59 -33.19 -33.04
C ASN A 29 -7.11 -32.96 -31.61
N ILE A 30 -6.36 -33.88 -30.99
CA ILE A 30 -5.77 -33.69 -29.68
C ILE A 30 -4.85 -32.48 -29.67
N MET A 31 -3.90 -32.43 -30.60
CA MET A 31 -2.96 -31.30 -30.71
C MET A 31 -3.67 -29.99 -30.96
N LEU A 32 -4.73 -29.96 -31.78
CA LEU A 32 -5.54 -28.79 -32.03
C LEU A 32 -6.25 -28.30 -30.75
N MET A 33 -6.87 -29.21 -29.99
CA MET A 33 -7.55 -28.90 -28.74
C MET A 33 -6.60 -28.35 -27.68
N LEU A 34 -5.41 -28.96 -27.51
CA LEU A 34 -4.37 -28.48 -26.61
C LEU A 34 -3.93 -27.06 -27.01
N LYS A 35 -3.73 -26.83 -28.32
CA LYS A 35 -3.30 -25.52 -28.82
C LYS A 35 -4.38 -24.45 -28.68
N ILE A 36 -5.65 -24.81 -28.87
CA ILE A 36 -6.76 -23.89 -28.60
C ILE A 36 -6.84 -23.52 -27.11
N SER A 37 -6.68 -24.51 -26.22
CA SER A 37 -6.65 -24.27 -24.77
C SER A 37 -5.52 -23.32 -24.37
N GLU A 38 -4.31 -23.54 -24.88
CA GLU A 38 -3.16 -22.68 -24.64
C GLU A 38 -3.39 -21.25 -25.17
N LEU A 39 -3.91 -21.11 -26.38
CA LEU A 39 -4.24 -19.82 -26.99
C LEU A 39 -5.33 -19.06 -26.19
N LEU A 40 -6.35 -19.76 -25.68
CA LEU A 40 -7.40 -19.14 -24.85
C LEU A 40 -6.83 -18.67 -23.51
N GLU A 41 -5.94 -19.45 -22.90
CA GLU A 41 -5.27 -19.07 -21.67
C GLU A 41 -4.41 -17.81 -21.90
N ASP A 42 -3.57 -17.80 -22.92
CA ASP A 42 -2.71 -16.67 -23.28
C ASP A 42 -3.53 -15.42 -23.62
N TYR A 43 -4.58 -15.57 -24.42
CA TYR A 43 -5.48 -14.47 -24.78
C TYR A 43 -6.16 -13.86 -23.56
N THR A 44 -6.69 -14.71 -22.67
CA THR A 44 -7.36 -14.24 -21.45
C THR A 44 -6.36 -13.54 -20.53
N ARG A 45 -5.17 -14.10 -20.36
CA ARG A 45 -4.09 -13.50 -19.58
C ARG A 45 -3.70 -12.14 -20.13
N GLN A 46 -3.42 -12.02 -21.43
CA GLN A 46 -3.05 -10.74 -22.07
C GLN A 46 -4.14 -9.69 -21.94
N LYS A 47 -5.40 -10.06 -22.14
CA LYS A 47 -6.52 -9.13 -22.06
C LYS A 47 -6.67 -8.53 -20.67
N VAL A 48 -6.56 -9.33 -19.61
CA VAL A 48 -6.64 -8.86 -18.23
C VAL A 48 -5.45 -7.98 -17.86
N THR A 49 -4.26 -8.37 -18.31
CA THR A 49 -3.05 -7.60 -18.09
C THR A 49 -3.12 -6.20 -18.71
N LEU A 50 -3.61 -6.09 -19.94
CA LEU A 50 -3.83 -4.79 -20.58
C LEU A 50 -4.83 -3.92 -19.80
N GLN A 51 -5.93 -4.50 -19.34
CA GLN A 51 -6.94 -3.77 -18.56
C GLN A 51 -6.44 -3.34 -17.18
N LEU A 52 -5.59 -4.14 -16.52
CA LEU A 52 -4.90 -3.75 -15.30
C LEU A 52 -3.94 -2.57 -15.55
N GLY A 53 -3.22 -2.60 -16.67
CA GLY A 53 -2.35 -1.51 -17.09
C GLY A 53 -3.09 -0.19 -17.27
N ASP A 54 -4.17 -0.20 -18.02
CA ASP A 54 -5.01 0.99 -18.27
C ASP A 54 -5.54 1.61 -16.98
N SER A 55 -5.98 0.77 -16.03
CA SER A 55 -6.49 1.24 -14.72
C SER A 55 -5.40 1.89 -13.85
N LEU A 56 -4.14 1.50 -14.02
CA LEU A 56 -3.01 2.05 -13.27
C LEU A 56 -2.46 3.34 -13.89
N MET A 57 -2.59 3.50 -15.20
CA MET A 57 -2.09 4.68 -15.93
C MET A 57 -2.99 5.91 -15.80
N SER A 58 -4.27 5.74 -15.47
CA SER A 58 -5.24 6.85 -15.37
C SER A 58 -5.01 7.80 -14.17
N LYS A 59 -3.98 7.59 -13.36
CA LYS A 59 -3.75 8.35 -12.11
C LYS A 59 -2.98 9.67 -12.28
N PHE A 60 -2.30 9.86 -13.39
CA PHE A 60 -1.56 11.10 -13.63
C PHE A 60 -2.22 11.88 -14.76
N ASP A 61 -3.14 12.77 -14.39
CA ASP A 61 -3.76 13.66 -15.39
C ASP A 61 -2.76 14.70 -15.91
N LYS A 62 -1.81 15.15 -15.08
CA LYS A 62 -0.86 16.21 -15.37
C LYS A 62 0.53 15.93 -14.82
N VAL A 63 1.55 16.46 -15.50
CA VAL A 63 2.95 16.37 -15.09
C VAL A 63 3.65 17.73 -15.30
N TRP A 64 4.65 18.01 -14.47
CA TRP A 64 5.50 19.20 -14.62
C TRP A 64 6.69 18.85 -15.50
N ILE A 65 6.83 19.55 -16.62
CA ILE A 65 8.01 19.45 -17.49
C ILE A 65 8.92 20.67 -17.31
N TYR A 66 10.21 20.47 -17.59
CA TYR A 66 11.21 21.52 -17.63
C TYR A 66 11.66 21.73 -19.06
N GLU A 67 11.28 22.86 -19.65
CA GLU A 67 11.62 23.23 -21.04
C GLU A 67 11.98 24.71 -21.09
N ASP A 68 13.04 25.03 -21.80
CA ASP A 68 13.56 26.43 -21.98
C ASP A 68 13.78 27.20 -20.67
N GLY A 69 14.20 26.53 -19.60
CA GLY A 69 14.48 27.18 -18.31
C GLY A 69 13.25 27.46 -17.45
N GLN A 70 12.06 26.99 -17.85
CA GLN A 70 10.80 27.18 -17.12
C GLN A 70 10.11 25.86 -16.85
N ALA A 71 9.43 25.80 -15.69
CA ALA A 71 8.56 24.69 -15.33
C ALA A 71 7.16 24.95 -15.90
N GLN A 72 6.60 23.99 -16.65
CA GLN A 72 5.28 24.07 -17.25
C GLN A 72 4.50 22.80 -16.91
N GLU A 73 3.24 22.97 -16.53
CA GLU A 73 2.32 21.85 -16.30
C GLU A 73 1.67 21.45 -17.63
N ILE A 74 1.76 20.18 -18.01
CA ILE A 74 1.12 19.61 -19.20
C ILE A 74 0.30 18.39 -18.84
N ALA A 75 -0.64 18.01 -19.71
CA ALA A 75 -1.34 16.73 -19.57
C ALA A 75 -0.37 15.56 -19.80
N MET A 76 -0.53 14.47 -19.07
CA MET A 76 0.30 13.26 -19.22
C MET A 76 0.25 12.71 -20.65
N SER A 77 -0.92 12.85 -21.33
CA SER A 77 -1.12 12.46 -22.73
C SER A 77 -0.24 13.23 -23.73
N ASP A 78 0.18 14.43 -23.36
CA ASP A 78 0.95 15.33 -24.24
C ASP A 78 2.46 15.20 -24.03
N LEU A 79 2.89 14.40 -23.05
CA LEU A 79 4.28 14.15 -22.74
C LEU A 79 4.97 13.39 -23.88
N LYS A 80 6.18 13.81 -24.24
CA LYS A 80 6.96 13.24 -25.34
C LYS A 80 8.27 12.63 -24.85
N GLN A 81 8.73 11.59 -25.56
CA GLN A 81 10.04 11.01 -25.31
C GLN A 81 11.16 12.06 -25.42
N GLY A 82 12.07 12.05 -24.45
CA GLY A 82 13.19 12.98 -24.39
C GLY A 82 12.90 14.28 -23.63
N GLN A 83 11.63 14.58 -23.31
CA GLN A 83 11.31 15.71 -22.40
C GLN A 83 11.78 15.40 -20.97
N VAL A 84 11.94 16.45 -20.18
CA VAL A 84 12.42 16.36 -18.81
C VAL A 84 11.26 16.65 -17.86
N VAL A 85 10.92 15.70 -17.00
CA VAL A 85 9.87 15.82 -15.98
C VAL A 85 10.50 16.18 -14.65
N ILE A 86 9.87 17.11 -13.93
CA ILE A 86 10.27 17.51 -12.58
C ILE A 86 9.48 16.67 -11.58
N VAL A 87 10.21 16.02 -10.65
CA VAL A 87 9.59 15.29 -9.53
C VAL A 87 10.24 15.77 -8.23
N GLN A 88 9.43 16.09 -7.24
CA GLN A 88 9.87 16.64 -5.97
C GLN A 88 9.34 15.86 -4.77
N THR A 89 9.84 16.19 -3.61
CA THR A 89 9.45 15.57 -2.33
C THR A 89 7.93 15.40 -2.21
N GLY A 90 7.49 14.22 -1.77
CA GLY A 90 6.09 13.85 -1.61
C GLY A 90 5.38 13.48 -2.92
N SER A 91 6.06 13.55 -4.07
CA SER A 91 5.47 13.22 -5.37
C SER A 91 5.89 11.83 -5.84
N MET A 92 4.98 11.12 -6.49
CA MET A 92 5.31 9.88 -7.20
C MET A 92 5.95 10.21 -8.55
N VAL A 93 6.95 9.42 -8.92
CA VAL A 93 7.58 9.45 -10.26
C VAL A 93 6.55 8.98 -11.29
N PRO A 94 6.15 9.83 -12.26
CA PRO A 94 5.06 9.50 -13.18
C PRO A 94 5.50 8.60 -14.36
N ILE A 95 6.80 8.53 -14.63
CA ILE A 95 7.37 7.85 -15.82
C ILE A 95 8.70 7.18 -15.50
N ASP A 96 9.05 6.15 -16.28
CA ASP A 96 10.40 5.59 -16.25
C ASP A 96 11.39 6.52 -16.97
N GLY A 97 12.51 6.82 -16.34
CA GLY A 97 13.49 7.72 -16.94
C GLY A 97 14.85 7.71 -16.24
N GLU A 98 15.73 8.53 -16.78
CA GLU A 98 17.09 8.74 -16.28
C GLU A 98 17.20 10.14 -15.68
N ILE A 99 17.81 10.23 -14.50
CA ILE A 99 18.02 11.50 -13.82
C ILE A 99 19.07 12.32 -14.59
N VAL A 100 18.67 13.49 -15.04
CA VAL A 100 19.54 14.44 -15.76
C VAL A 100 20.02 15.58 -14.88
N ASP A 101 19.38 15.80 -13.73
CA ASP A 101 19.80 16.78 -12.73
C ASP A 101 19.09 16.51 -11.38
N GLY A 102 19.70 16.95 -10.26
CA GLY A 102 19.17 16.80 -8.92
C GLY A 102 19.54 15.49 -8.23
N GLU A 103 19.12 15.36 -6.98
CA GLU A 103 19.24 14.15 -6.16
C GLU A 103 18.03 13.99 -5.26
N ALA A 104 17.68 12.74 -4.94
CA ALA A 104 16.56 12.43 -4.07
C ALA A 104 16.74 11.10 -3.33
N MET A 105 15.98 10.95 -2.24
CA MET A 105 15.71 9.68 -1.61
C MET A 105 14.42 9.10 -2.21
N VAL A 106 14.53 7.97 -2.87
CA VAL A 106 13.43 7.31 -3.58
C VAL A 106 13.04 6.04 -2.85
N ASN A 107 11.77 5.94 -2.50
CA ASN A 107 11.18 4.75 -1.93
C ASN A 107 10.70 3.83 -3.05
N GLU A 108 11.37 2.70 -3.19
CA GLU A 108 11.04 1.67 -4.18
C GLU A 108 10.20 0.52 -3.57
N SER A 109 9.71 0.66 -2.33
CA SER A 109 8.98 -0.40 -1.60
C SER A 109 7.73 -0.89 -2.33
N SER A 110 7.11 -0.02 -3.14
CA SER A 110 5.99 -0.39 -4.02
C SER A 110 6.35 -1.48 -5.05
N PHE A 111 7.65 -1.66 -5.35
CA PHE A 111 8.17 -2.61 -6.32
C PHE A 111 8.97 -3.73 -5.68
N THR A 112 9.91 -3.38 -4.80
CA THR A 112 10.86 -4.32 -4.23
C THR A 112 10.34 -4.99 -2.96
N GLY A 113 9.38 -4.36 -2.28
CA GLY A 113 8.94 -4.76 -0.94
C GLY A 113 9.96 -4.42 0.16
N GLU A 114 11.09 -3.82 -0.20
CA GLU A 114 12.12 -3.41 0.77
C GLU A 114 11.84 -1.99 1.26
N PRO A 115 11.79 -1.76 2.58
CA PRO A 115 11.42 -0.46 3.17
C PRO A 115 12.53 0.60 3.12
N LEU A 116 13.70 0.26 2.58
CA LEU A 116 14.85 1.18 2.56
C LEU A 116 14.79 2.08 1.32
N SER A 117 14.68 3.38 1.57
CA SER A 117 14.78 4.39 0.53
C SER A 117 16.19 4.46 -0.03
N LYS A 118 16.30 4.48 -1.34
CA LYS A 118 17.56 4.51 -2.08
C LYS A 118 17.88 5.95 -2.49
N ARG A 119 19.11 6.39 -2.21
CA ARG A 119 19.60 7.65 -2.76
C ARG A 119 19.86 7.48 -4.24
N VAL A 120 19.26 8.34 -5.04
CA VAL A 120 19.44 8.41 -6.50
C VAL A 120 20.03 9.75 -6.90
N THR A 121 20.91 9.71 -7.88
CA THR A 121 21.70 10.85 -8.35
C THR A 121 21.75 10.89 -9.87
N LEU A 122 22.50 11.84 -10.42
CA LEU A 122 22.69 11.99 -11.87
C LEU A 122 23.04 10.67 -12.56
N ASN A 123 22.39 10.37 -13.70
CA ASN A 123 22.47 9.15 -14.52
C ASN A 123 21.87 7.88 -13.87
N ASP A 124 21.31 7.95 -12.66
CA ASP A 124 20.54 6.84 -12.13
C ASP A 124 19.19 6.71 -12.86
N THR A 125 18.68 5.50 -12.94
CA THR A 125 17.35 5.23 -13.49
C THR A 125 16.34 5.23 -12.37
N VAL A 126 15.22 5.96 -12.57
CA VAL A 126 14.06 5.94 -11.69
C VAL A 126 12.86 5.35 -12.42
N TYR A 127 11.99 4.74 -11.65
CA TYR A 127 10.84 4.00 -12.17
C TYR A 127 9.53 4.69 -11.80
N ALA A 128 8.59 4.69 -12.75
CA ALA A 128 7.26 5.22 -12.52
C ALA A 128 6.57 4.51 -11.35
N GLY A 129 5.97 5.29 -10.42
CA GLY A 129 5.29 4.80 -9.22
C GLY A 129 6.17 4.61 -8.00
N THR A 130 7.45 5.01 -8.06
CA THR A 130 8.28 5.20 -6.87
C THR A 130 7.98 6.56 -6.24
N LEU A 131 8.09 6.66 -4.92
CA LEU A 131 7.82 7.89 -4.17
C LEU A 131 9.13 8.63 -3.87
N ILE A 132 9.16 9.92 -4.13
CA ILE A 132 10.26 10.79 -3.67
C ILE A 132 10.01 11.18 -2.21
N GLU A 133 10.79 10.62 -1.28
CA GLU A 133 10.67 10.97 0.14
C GLU A 133 11.32 12.30 0.46
N GLU A 134 12.49 12.56 -0.14
CA GLU A 134 13.24 13.78 0.08
C GLU A 134 14.03 14.16 -1.19
N GLY A 135 14.07 15.45 -1.51
CA GLY A 135 14.85 15.98 -2.64
C GLY A 135 13.99 16.35 -3.85
N LYS A 136 14.68 16.63 -4.94
CA LYS A 136 14.09 17.02 -6.24
C LYS A 136 14.94 16.49 -7.36
N ILE A 137 14.32 15.85 -8.34
CA ILE A 137 14.99 15.29 -9.51
C ILE A 137 14.36 15.76 -10.80
N PHE A 138 15.17 15.81 -11.84
CA PHE A 138 14.79 16.08 -13.20
C PHE A 138 14.98 14.79 -14.00
N VAL A 139 13.88 14.21 -14.47
CA VAL A 139 13.85 12.87 -15.07
C VAL A 139 13.60 13.01 -16.57
N LYS A 140 14.56 12.57 -17.39
CA LYS A 140 14.41 12.52 -18.84
C LYS A 140 13.63 11.28 -19.24
N VAL A 141 12.54 11.49 -19.94
CA VAL A 141 11.65 10.40 -20.42
C VAL A 141 12.39 9.47 -21.38
N ARG A 142 12.56 8.20 -21.01
CA ARG A 142 13.24 7.20 -21.83
C ARG A 142 12.31 6.51 -22.83
N ASN A 143 11.17 6.02 -22.36
CA ASN A 143 10.15 5.39 -23.20
C ASN A 143 8.75 5.78 -22.73
N LEU A 144 7.90 6.17 -23.67
CA LEU A 144 6.48 6.42 -23.46
C LEU A 144 5.64 5.16 -23.78
N GLN A 145 6.27 4.10 -24.30
CA GLN A 145 5.56 2.88 -24.64
C GLN A 145 5.35 2.01 -23.40
N ASP A 146 4.12 1.61 -23.24
CA ASP A 146 3.47 0.84 -22.17
C ASP A 146 4.19 -0.44 -21.70
N ASP A 147 5.23 -0.88 -22.39
CA ASP A 147 5.82 -2.21 -22.23
C ASP A 147 6.62 -2.41 -20.94
N SER A 148 7.21 -1.35 -20.36
CA SER A 148 8.16 -1.58 -19.26
C SER A 148 7.48 -1.77 -17.90
N ARG A 149 6.43 -1.03 -17.62
CA ARG A 149 5.73 -1.06 -16.33
C ARG A 149 4.72 -2.20 -16.27
N ILE A 150 3.92 -2.33 -17.30
CA ILE A 150 2.98 -3.44 -17.46
C ILE A 150 3.75 -4.76 -17.53
N ALA A 151 4.84 -4.83 -18.31
CA ALA A 151 5.68 -6.02 -18.41
C ALA A 151 6.27 -6.41 -17.04
N LYS A 152 6.69 -5.47 -16.19
CA LYS A 152 7.19 -5.77 -14.84
C LYS A 152 6.10 -6.22 -13.89
N ILE A 153 4.91 -5.61 -13.92
CA ILE A 153 3.75 -6.05 -13.13
C ILE A 153 3.34 -7.45 -13.58
N ILE A 154 3.34 -7.72 -14.89
CA ILE A 154 3.06 -9.03 -15.46
C ILE A 154 4.12 -10.03 -15.01
N ASP A 155 5.39 -9.69 -15.15
CA ASP A 155 6.51 -10.54 -14.75
C ASP A 155 6.47 -10.85 -13.25
N MET A 156 6.12 -9.88 -12.41
CA MET A 156 5.86 -10.11 -10.98
C MET A 156 4.69 -11.05 -10.71
N ILE A 157 3.60 -10.94 -11.47
CA ILE A 157 2.44 -11.83 -11.34
C ILE A 157 2.77 -13.23 -11.90
N ASP A 158 3.53 -13.30 -12.98
CA ASP A 158 3.87 -14.54 -13.67
C ASP A 158 5.05 -15.31 -13.07
N THR A 159 6.10 -14.64 -12.63
CA THR A 159 7.32 -15.30 -12.12
C THR A 159 7.22 -15.75 -10.68
N ASN A 160 6.31 -15.22 -9.90
CA ASN A 160 6.19 -15.54 -8.49
C ASN A 160 5.22 -16.72 -8.26
N GLU A 161 5.73 -17.96 -8.37
CA GLU A 161 4.94 -19.16 -8.03
C GLU A 161 4.28 -19.10 -6.63
N SER A 162 4.87 -18.31 -5.71
CA SER A 162 4.33 -18.10 -4.38
C SER A 162 3.03 -17.27 -4.35
N LEU A 163 2.72 -16.53 -5.43
CA LEU A 163 1.51 -15.69 -5.56
C LEU A 163 0.36 -16.41 -6.26
N LYS A 164 0.58 -17.63 -6.78
CA LYS A 164 -0.52 -18.45 -7.30
C LYS A 164 -1.50 -18.79 -6.18
N ALA A 165 -2.79 -18.75 -6.49
CA ALA A 165 -3.81 -19.22 -5.57
C ALA A 165 -3.56 -20.68 -5.18
N SER A 166 -3.74 -21.03 -3.89
CA SER A 166 -3.52 -22.41 -3.43
C SER A 166 -4.52 -23.37 -4.08
N ILE A 167 -5.71 -22.87 -4.43
CA ILE A 167 -6.72 -23.62 -5.16
C ILE A 167 -6.26 -23.99 -6.59
N GLN A 168 -5.53 -23.08 -7.25
CA GLN A 168 -4.93 -23.36 -8.55
C GLN A 168 -3.85 -24.44 -8.45
N SER A 169 -2.97 -24.34 -7.46
CA SER A 169 -1.96 -25.35 -7.19
C SER A 169 -2.58 -26.71 -6.78
N LYS A 170 -3.62 -26.70 -5.96
CA LYS A 170 -4.37 -27.92 -5.61
C LYS A 170 -5.05 -28.55 -6.83
N ALA A 171 -5.62 -27.74 -7.71
CA ALA A 171 -6.24 -28.20 -8.93
C ALA A 171 -5.22 -28.84 -9.89
N GLU A 172 -4.04 -28.26 -10.05
CA GLU A 172 -2.93 -28.82 -10.80
C GLU A 172 -2.46 -30.17 -10.19
N HIS A 173 -2.28 -30.22 -8.88
CA HIS A 173 -1.92 -31.46 -8.19
C HIS A 173 -2.99 -32.56 -8.29
N MET A 174 -4.27 -32.19 -8.25
CA MET A 174 -5.37 -33.15 -8.44
C MET A 174 -5.37 -33.70 -9.88
N ALA A 175 -5.15 -32.85 -10.87
CA ALA A 175 -5.03 -33.28 -12.26
C ALA A 175 -3.86 -34.27 -12.44
N ASP A 176 -2.69 -33.98 -11.89
CA ASP A 176 -1.53 -34.87 -11.92
C ASP A 176 -1.79 -36.20 -11.18
N ALA A 177 -2.53 -36.15 -10.06
CA ALA A 177 -2.85 -37.37 -9.28
C ALA A 177 -3.77 -38.35 -10.02
N ILE A 178 -4.56 -37.89 -10.98
CA ILE A 178 -5.45 -38.73 -11.79
C ILE A 178 -4.66 -39.50 -12.89
N VAL A 179 -3.55 -38.95 -13.36
CA VAL A 179 -2.77 -39.52 -14.47
C VAL A 179 -2.39 -41.01 -14.28
N PRO A 180 -1.85 -41.44 -13.14
CA PRO A 180 -1.54 -42.86 -12.90
C PRO A 180 -2.78 -43.78 -13.04
N TYR A 181 -3.94 -43.30 -12.58
CA TYR A 181 -5.20 -44.08 -12.68
C TYR A 181 -5.69 -44.17 -14.12
N SER A 182 -5.50 -43.10 -14.94
CA SER A 182 -5.79 -43.14 -16.38
C SER A 182 -4.95 -44.20 -17.09
N PHE A 183 -3.66 -44.32 -16.77
CA PHE A 183 -2.79 -45.37 -17.30
C PHE A 183 -3.23 -46.76 -16.82
N LEU A 184 -3.58 -46.90 -15.54
CA LEU A 184 -4.06 -48.18 -14.98
C LEU A 184 -5.38 -48.62 -15.66
N GLY A 185 -6.29 -47.70 -15.87
CA GLY A 185 -7.53 -47.89 -16.65
C GLY A 185 -7.25 -48.31 -18.09
N PHE A 186 -6.33 -47.62 -18.77
CA PHE A 186 -5.89 -47.96 -20.10
C PHE A 186 -5.41 -49.43 -20.21
N PHE A 187 -4.50 -49.84 -19.35
CA PHE A 187 -3.99 -51.20 -19.33
C PHE A 187 -5.08 -52.21 -18.96
N GLY A 188 -5.96 -51.89 -18.03
CA GLY A 188 -7.08 -52.74 -17.62
C GLY A 188 -8.06 -53.00 -18.78
N VAL A 189 -8.51 -51.94 -19.45
CA VAL A 189 -9.43 -52.06 -20.59
C VAL A 189 -8.74 -52.78 -21.77
N TRP A 190 -7.48 -52.48 -22.03
CA TRP A 190 -6.73 -53.22 -23.06
C TRP A 190 -6.58 -54.72 -22.78
N ALA A 191 -6.31 -55.08 -21.54
CA ALA A 191 -6.20 -56.50 -21.13
C ALA A 191 -7.52 -57.23 -21.29
N LEU A 192 -8.67 -56.58 -20.93
CA LEU A 192 -10.00 -57.19 -20.97
C LEU A 192 -10.56 -57.25 -22.40
N THR A 193 -10.44 -56.17 -23.17
CA THR A 193 -11.11 -56.04 -24.46
C THR A 193 -10.24 -56.40 -25.63
N ARG A 194 -8.89 -56.39 -25.47
CA ARG A 194 -7.89 -56.48 -26.54
C ARG A 194 -8.06 -55.40 -27.63
N ASP A 195 -8.86 -54.39 -27.34
CA ASP A 195 -9.16 -53.29 -28.24
C ASP A 195 -8.43 -52.02 -27.77
N LEU A 196 -7.35 -51.67 -28.53
CA LEU A 196 -6.53 -50.50 -28.23
C LEU A 196 -7.32 -49.17 -28.40
N THR A 197 -8.35 -49.16 -29.28
CA THR A 197 -9.15 -47.94 -29.49
C THR A 197 -9.96 -47.61 -28.25
N ARG A 198 -10.59 -48.59 -27.67
CA ARG A 198 -11.34 -48.43 -26.39
C ARG A 198 -10.40 -48.10 -25.25
N ALA A 199 -9.22 -48.69 -25.22
CA ALA A 199 -8.24 -48.42 -24.18
C ALA A 199 -7.71 -46.96 -24.28
N THR A 200 -7.37 -46.48 -25.49
CA THR A 200 -6.89 -45.12 -25.71
C THR A 200 -7.90 -44.04 -25.37
N SER A 201 -9.22 -44.35 -25.46
CA SER A 201 -10.23 -43.35 -25.08
C SER A 201 -10.15 -42.93 -23.62
N LEU A 202 -9.59 -43.78 -22.71
CA LEU A 202 -9.33 -43.40 -21.32
C LEU A 202 -8.15 -42.46 -21.14
N LEU A 203 -7.19 -42.48 -22.04
CA LEU A 203 -6.06 -41.51 -22.03
C LEU A 203 -6.47 -40.14 -22.60
N LEU A 204 -7.58 -40.07 -23.34
CA LEU A 204 -8.11 -38.84 -23.95
C LEU A 204 -9.02 -38.06 -23.01
N VAL A 205 -9.34 -38.59 -21.83
CA VAL A 205 -10.16 -37.88 -20.86
C VAL A 205 -9.28 -36.85 -20.16
N ASP A 206 -9.30 -35.64 -20.71
CA ASP A 206 -8.53 -34.51 -20.20
C ASP A 206 -9.29 -33.73 -19.12
N TYR A 207 -9.19 -34.22 -17.88
CA TYR A 207 -9.69 -33.50 -16.72
C TYR A 207 -8.82 -32.27 -16.39
N SER A 208 -7.57 -32.27 -16.83
CA SER A 208 -6.60 -31.28 -16.42
C SER A 208 -6.82 -29.93 -17.11
N CYS A 209 -7.09 -29.94 -18.41
CA CYS A 209 -7.37 -28.72 -19.15
C CYS A 209 -8.62 -28.00 -18.62
N ALA A 210 -9.70 -28.74 -18.35
CA ALA A 210 -10.93 -28.16 -17.84
C ALA A 210 -10.75 -27.52 -16.45
N ILE A 211 -10.08 -28.19 -15.52
CA ILE A 211 -9.84 -27.70 -14.17
C ILE A 211 -8.85 -26.55 -14.17
N ARG A 212 -7.73 -26.70 -14.86
CA ARG A 212 -6.67 -25.67 -14.95
C ARG A 212 -7.20 -24.39 -15.59
N LEU A 213 -7.86 -24.50 -16.73
CA LEU A 213 -8.39 -23.35 -17.46
C LEU A 213 -9.48 -22.64 -16.67
N SER A 214 -10.46 -23.38 -16.11
CA SER A 214 -11.55 -22.76 -15.35
C SER A 214 -11.07 -22.06 -14.09
N THR A 215 -10.09 -22.63 -13.37
CA THR A 215 -9.52 -22.03 -12.16
C THR A 215 -8.75 -20.77 -12.48
N SER A 216 -7.86 -20.83 -13.49
CA SER A 216 -7.09 -19.66 -13.93
C SER A 216 -8.00 -18.52 -14.39
N ILE A 217 -9.00 -18.82 -15.24
CA ILE A 217 -9.96 -17.82 -15.72
C ILE A 217 -10.73 -17.19 -14.55
N SER A 218 -11.19 -17.99 -13.58
CA SER A 218 -11.94 -17.48 -12.43
C SER A 218 -11.11 -16.51 -11.58
N VAL A 219 -9.84 -16.86 -11.28
CA VAL A 219 -8.94 -15.97 -10.53
C VAL A 219 -8.69 -14.68 -11.29
N ILE A 220 -8.38 -14.79 -12.59
CA ILE A 220 -8.11 -13.64 -13.45
C ILE A 220 -9.35 -12.73 -13.57
N SER A 221 -10.56 -13.32 -13.73
CA SER A 221 -11.80 -12.57 -13.77
C SER A 221 -12.10 -11.85 -12.46
N ALA A 222 -11.81 -12.47 -11.32
CA ALA A 222 -11.94 -11.82 -10.01
C ALA A 222 -10.95 -10.66 -9.84
N MET A 223 -9.71 -10.81 -10.32
CA MET A 223 -8.72 -9.72 -10.32
C MET A 223 -9.16 -8.56 -11.22
N GLN A 224 -9.76 -8.86 -12.37
CA GLN A 224 -10.31 -7.85 -13.27
C GLN A 224 -11.50 -7.11 -12.62
N GLU A 225 -12.40 -7.81 -11.97
CA GLU A 225 -13.52 -7.22 -11.25
C GLU A 225 -13.02 -6.28 -10.14
N ALA A 226 -12.03 -6.73 -9.35
CA ALA A 226 -11.39 -5.88 -8.34
C ALA A 226 -10.78 -4.61 -8.95
N SER A 227 -10.13 -4.72 -10.12
CA SER A 227 -9.54 -3.58 -10.81
C SER A 227 -10.59 -2.55 -11.27
N MET A 228 -11.79 -2.99 -11.66
CA MET A 228 -12.90 -2.10 -12.00
C MET A 228 -13.39 -1.27 -10.80
N HIS A 229 -13.11 -1.74 -9.58
CA HIS A 229 -13.33 -1.02 -8.32
C HIS A 229 -12.07 -0.32 -7.79
N ASN A 230 -11.07 -0.07 -8.64
CA ASN A 230 -9.80 0.55 -8.27
C ASN A 230 -8.97 -0.26 -7.23
N VAL A 231 -9.17 -1.56 -7.16
CA VAL A 231 -8.41 -2.47 -6.29
C VAL A 231 -7.43 -3.28 -7.12
N LEU A 232 -6.12 -3.02 -6.98
CA LEU A 232 -5.08 -3.80 -7.63
C LEU A 232 -4.73 -5.03 -6.79
N VAL A 233 -5.08 -6.22 -7.30
CA VAL A 233 -4.72 -7.49 -6.66
C VAL A 233 -3.42 -8.01 -7.27
N LYS A 234 -2.36 -8.14 -6.45
CA LYS A 234 -1.02 -8.57 -6.89
C LYS A 234 -0.87 -10.08 -7.06
N GLY A 235 -1.89 -10.87 -6.77
CA GLY A 235 -1.87 -12.33 -6.97
C GLY A 235 -3.11 -13.04 -6.44
N GLY A 236 -3.45 -14.18 -7.05
CA GLY A 236 -4.63 -14.96 -6.69
C GLY A 236 -4.63 -15.50 -5.25
N LYS A 237 -3.45 -15.71 -4.67
CA LYS A 237 -3.29 -16.11 -3.27
C LYS A 237 -3.96 -15.12 -2.30
N HIS A 238 -3.86 -13.83 -2.59
CA HIS A 238 -4.43 -12.79 -1.72
C HIS A 238 -5.97 -12.81 -1.74
N LEU A 239 -6.58 -13.10 -2.91
CA LEU A 239 -8.04 -13.29 -3.00
C LEU A 239 -8.51 -14.51 -2.19
N GLU A 240 -7.75 -15.61 -2.24
CA GLU A 240 -8.07 -16.82 -1.47
C GLU A 240 -7.94 -16.56 0.04
N SER A 241 -6.84 -15.95 0.47
CA SER A 241 -6.64 -15.60 1.89
C SER A 241 -7.68 -14.62 2.40
N MET A 242 -8.13 -13.68 1.55
CA MET A 242 -9.19 -12.73 1.90
C MET A 242 -10.52 -13.44 2.21
N LYS A 243 -10.85 -14.51 1.48
CA LYS A 243 -12.05 -15.32 1.76
C LYS A 243 -12.03 -15.94 3.14
N ASP A 244 -10.85 -16.36 3.60
CA ASP A 244 -10.67 -17.08 4.88
C ASP A 244 -10.34 -16.12 6.04
N ALA A 245 -10.24 -14.82 5.74
CA ALA A 245 -9.89 -13.78 6.71
C ALA A 245 -11.02 -13.57 7.72
N ASN A 246 -10.63 -13.53 9.00
CA ASN A 246 -11.55 -13.33 10.12
C ASN A 246 -11.17 -12.16 11.02
N VAL A 247 -9.95 -11.63 10.91
CA VAL A 247 -9.49 -10.47 11.66
C VAL A 247 -8.96 -9.42 10.69
N ILE A 248 -9.43 -8.18 10.82
CA ILE A 248 -8.90 -7.04 10.07
C ILE A 248 -8.29 -6.03 11.02
N VAL A 249 -7.10 -5.57 10.68
CA VAL A 249 -6.31 -4.63 11.46
C VAL A 249 -6.06 -3.39 10.61
N PHE A 250 -6.45 -2.24 11.14
CA PHE A 250 -6.24 -0.95 10.49
C PHE A 250 -5.10 -0.18 11.15
N ASP A 251 -4.21 0.41 10.37
CA ASP A 251 -3.48 1.57 10.85
C ASP A 251 -4.44 2.75 10.99
N LYS A 252 -4.14 3.68 11.89
CA LYS A 252 -4.97 4.86 12.08
C LYS A 252 -4.71 5.91 11.00
N THR A 253 -3.46 6.37 10.92
CA THR A 253 -3.08 7.57 10.16
C THR A 253 -3.08 7.30 8.66
N GLY A 254 -3.79 8.14 7.88
CA GLY A 254 -3.90 7.95 6.43
C GLY A 254 -4.80 6.77 6.01
N THR A 255 -5.23 5.94 6.94
CA THR A 255 -6.10 4.79 6.68
C THR A 255 -7.52 5.05 7.19
N LEU A 256 -7.71 5.15 8.50
CA LEU A 256 -8.98 5.55 9.11
C LEU A 256 -9.17 7.07 9.14
N THR A 257 -8.09 7.82 8.97
CA THR A 257 -8.06 9.29 8.94
C THR A 257 -7.59 9.80 7.58
N HIS A 258 -7.72 11.11 7.37
CA HIS A 258 -7.30 11.77 6.14
C HIS A 258 -5.78 12.06 6.07
N ALA A 259 -5.00 11.82 7.13
CA ALA A 259 -3.62 12.30 7.30
C ALA A 259 -3.47 13.83 7.08
N LYS A 260 -4.55 14.58 7.30
CA LYS A 260 -4.61 16.04 7.20
C LYS A 260 -5.00 16.60 8.56
N PRO A 261 -4.03 16.75 9.47
CA PRO A 261 -4.33 17.26 10.81
C PRO A 261 -4.89 18.67 10.76
N VAL A 262 -5.75 18.98 11.71
CA VAL A 262 -6.34 20.30 11.91
C VAL A 262 -6.21 20.71 13.38
N VAL A 263 -6.20 22.01 13.65
CA VAL A 263 -6.23 22.53 15.01
C VAL A 263 -7.62 22.31 15.59
N LEU A 264 -7.70 21.52 16.66
CA LEU A 264 -8.94 21.24 17.37
C LEU A 264 -9.25 22.35 18.39
N ASP A 265 -8.22 22.73 19.17
CA ASP A 265 -8.37 23.75 20.21
C ASP A 265 -7.00 24.43 20.48
N VAL A 266 -7.04 25.68 20.94
CA VAL A 266 -5.87 26.42 21.40
C VAL A 266 -6.16 26.92 22.80
N VAL A 267 -5.46 26.37 23.78
CA VAL A 267 -5.64 26.70 25.18
C VAL A 267 -4.53 27.65 25.64
N PRO A 268 -4.83 28.92 25.78
CA PRO A 268 -3.86 29.88 26.30
C PRO A 268 -3.65 29.69 27.80
N LEU A 269 -2.43 29.95 28.25
CA LEU A 269 -2.03 29.91 29.65
C LEU A 269 -1.41 31.24 30.05
N GLN A 270 -1.33 31.48 31.35
CA GLN A 270 -0.88 32.76 31.91
C GLN A 270 -1.70 33.95 31.38
N ASP A 271 -1.05 35.03 30.98
CA ASP A 271 -1.68 36.26 30.49
C ASP A 271 -1.82 36.31 28.97
N TYR A 272 -1.56 35.20 28.27
CA TYR A 272 -1.68 35.13 26.80
C TYR A 272 -3.14 34.89 26.38
N THR A 273 -3.50 35.50 25.26
CA THR A 273 -4.76 35.20 24.58
C THR A 273 -4.65 34.04 23.63
N ARG A 274 -5.77 33.41 23.26
CA ARG A 274 -5.81 32.34 22.24
C ARG A 274 -5.19 32.79 20.92
N GLU A 275 -5.50 34.03 20.50
CA GLU A 275 -5.01 34.62 19.26
C GLU A 275 -3.49 34.83 19.28
N GLU A 276 -2.93 35.25 20.41
CA GLU A 276 -1.49 35.46 20.58
C GLU A 276 -0.75 34.12 20.51
N VAL A 277 -1.24 33.08 21.21
CA VAL A 277 -0.64 31.74 21.17
C VAL A 277 -0.62 31.20 19.74
N LEU A 278 -1.77 31.26 19.04
CA LEU A 278 -1.87 30.75 17.67
C LEU A 278 -1.00 31.55 16.69
N LYS A 279 -0.95 32.88 16.83
CA LYS A 279 -0.14 33.77 16.01
C LYS A 279 1.35 33.50 16.16
N ILE A 280 1.84 33.37 17.38
CA ILE A 280 3.25 33.06 17.68
C ILE A 280 3.60 31.68 17.12
N ALA A 281 2.77 30.70 17.40
CA ALA A 281 2.98 29.32 16.92
C ALA A 281 3.04 29.27 15.37
N ALA A 282 2.10 29.92 14.68
CA ALA A 282 2.08 29.95 13.22
C ALA A 282 3.33 30.63 12.63
N CYS A 283 3.78 31.74 13.25
CA CYS A 283 4.99 32.45 12.84
C CYS A 283 6.25 31.57 12.91
N LEU A 284 6.35 30.70 13.91
CA LEU A 284 7.49 29.80 14.07
C LEU A 284 7.41 28.58 13.15
N GLU A 285 6.24 28.00 13.01
CA GLU A 285 6.00 26.78 12.25
C GLU A 285 6.03 27.02 10.72
N GLU A 286 5.79 28.25 10.24
CA GLU A 286 5.83 28.60 8.81
C GLU A 286 7.19 28.29 8.16
N HIS A 287 8.28 28.34 8.94
CA HIS A 287 9.63 28.11 8.44
C HIS A 287 9.97 26.63 8.22
N PHE A 288 9.20 25.70 8.81
CA PHE A 288 9.47 24.27 8.78
C PHE A 288 8.21 23.49 8.42
N PRO A 289 7.79 23.49 7.15
CA PRO A 289 6.52 22.92 6.72
C PRO A 289 6.50 21.40 6.91
N HIS A 290 5.68 20.95 7.84
CA HIS A 290 5.24 19.56 8.03
C HIS A 290 3.74 19.53 8.34
N SER A 291 3.11 18.38 8.38
CA SER A 291 1.66 18.25 8.46
C SER A 291 1.03 19.04 9.62
N VAL A 292 1.64 18.99 10.80
CA VAL A 292 1.17 19.71 12.00
C VAL A 292 1.42 21.21 11.88
N ALA A 293 2.61 21.60 11.41
CA ALA A 293 2.93 23.01 11.13
C ALA A 293 1.94 23.65 10.17
N ASN A 294 1.69 22.97 9.06
CA ASN A 294 0.71 23.41 8.07
C ASN A 294 -0.71 23.57 8.66
N ALA A 295 -1.11 22.70 9.59
CA ALA A 295 -2.37 22.83 10.29
C ALA A 295 -2.45 24.09 11.15
N ILE A 296 -1.38 24.42 11.88
CA ILE A 296 -1.28 25.60 12.74
C ILE A 296 -1.30 26.89 11.88
N VAL A 297 -0.47 26.92 10.84
CA VAL A 297 -0.39 28.06 9.90
C VAL A 297 -1.73 28.29 9.20
N HIS A 298 -2.35 27.22 8.68
CA HIS A 298 -3.67 27.31 8.04
C HIS A 298 -4.76 27.82 8.99
N GLN A 299 -4.75 27.38 10.23
CA GLN A 299 -5.72 27.87 11.22
C GLN A 299 -5.55 29.38 11.49
N ALA A 300 -4.30 29.85 11.59
CA ALA A 300 -4.02 31.27 11.74
C ALA A 300 -4.46 32.08 10.51
N GLU A 301 -4.30 31.56 9.31
CA GLU A 301 -4.80 32.18 8.07
C GLU A 301 -6.32 32.27 8.03
N VAL A 302 -7.02 31.19 8.38
CA VAL A 302 -8.50 31.16 8.45
C VAL A 302 -9.02 32.19 9.44
N GLU A 303 -8.33 32.41 10.55
CA GLU A 303 -8.68 33.41 11.55
C GLU A 303 -8.17 34.82 11.20
N ASN A 304 -7.54 35.00 10.03
CA ASN A 304 -6.93 36.27 9.55
C ASN A 304 -5.91 36.88 10.53
N LEU A 305 -5.17 36.04 11.25
CA LEU A 305 -4.13 36.47 12.19
C LEU A 305 -2.85 36.79 11.41
N LYS A 306 -2.76 38.01 10.90
CA LYS A 306 -1.54 38.48 10.23
C LYS A 306 -0.43 38.67 11.26
N HIS A 307 0.73 38.06 11.00
CA HIS A 307 1.95 38.28 11.78
C HIS A 307 3.01 39.02 10.94
N ARG A 308 3.91 39.72 11.60
CA ARG A 308 5.15 40.20 11.03
C ARG A 308 6.26 39.32 11.58
N GLU A 309 7.26 39.03 10.78
CA GLU A 309 8.47 38.36 11.25
C GLU A 309 9.18 39.27 12.26
N GLU A 310 9.01 39.05 13.54
CA GLU A 310 9.63 39.82 14.65
C GLU A 310 10.61 38.97 15.48
N HIS A 311 10.92 37.76 15.01
CA HIS A 311 11.81 36.83 15.69
C HIS A 311 13.24 36.89 15.14
N ALA A 312 14.20 36.42 15.95
CA ALA A 312 15.58 36.18 15.55
C ALA A 312 15.68 34.95 14.64
N GLU A 313 16.90 34.58 14.27
CA GLU A 313 17.16 33.35 13.50
C GLU A 313 16.54 32.14 14.22
N VAL A 314 15.69 31.41 13.50
CA VAL A 314 14.97 30.25 14.03
C VAL A 314 15.90 29.03 14.00
N LYS A 315 16.07 28.36 15.12
CA LYS A 315 16.84 27.11 15.24
C LYS A 315 15.89 25.94 15.27
N TYR A 316 15.98 25.07 14.28
CA TYR A 316 15.25 23.81 14.23
C TYR A 316 16.04 22.72 14.97
N VAL A 317 15.41 22.07 15.94
CA VAL A 317 15.94 20.90 16.63
C VAL A 317 15.27 19.66 16.03
N ILE A 318 16.03 18.91 15.23
CA ILE A 318 15.54 17.76 14.45
C ILE A 318 14.72 16.82 15.33
N ALA A 319 13.49 16.51 14.91
CA ALA A 319 12.53 15.63 15.55
C ALA A 319 12.00 16.08 16.94
N HIS A 320 12.34 17.28 17.43
CA HIS A 320 11.96 17.74 18.76
C HIS A 320 11.09 19.01 18.74
N GLY A 321 11.49 20.04 18.03
CA GLY A 321 10.74 21.30 17.99
C GLY A 321 11.57 22.47 17.45
N ILE A 322 11.09 23.66 17.69
CA ILE A 322 11.67 24.90 17.21
C ILE A 322 12.02 25.77 18.43
N SER A 323 13.21 26.39 18.39
CA SER A 323 13.68 27.35 19.40
C SER A 323 14.10 28.64 18.70
N THR A 324 13.70 29.78 19.24
CA THR A 324 14.09 31.12 18.77
C THR A 324 14.05 32.13 19.91
N SER A 325 14.36 33.40 19.60
CA SER A 325 14.17 34.51 20.52
C SER A 325 13.19 35.53 19.90
N LEU A 326 12.17 35.89 20.66
CA LEU A 326 11.17 36.90 20.32
C LEU A 326 11.26 38.05 21.34
N ASN A 327 11.51 39.28 20.89
CA ASN A 327 11.66 40.45 21.76
C ASN A 327 12.70 40.27 22.90
N GLY A 328 13.71 39.40 22.68
CA GLY A 328 14.75 39.12 23.68
C GLY A 328 14.41 38.02 24.68
N GLU A 329 13.24 37.41 24.58
CA GLU A 329 12.84 36.24 25.36
C GLU A 329 12.96 34.95 24.54
N ASP A 330 13.41 33.87 25.18
CA ASP A 330 13.50 32.56 24.53
C ASP A 330 12.09 32.00 24.33
N VAL A 331 11.79 31.61 23.09
CA VAL A 331 10.53 31.01 22.68
C VAL A 331 10.79 29.62 22.09
N ILE A 332 10.07 28.64 22.58
CA ILE A 332 10.15 27.26 22.13
C ILE A 332 8.75 26.73 21.80
N ILE A 333 8.69 25.96 20.73
CA ILE A 333 7.46 25.24 20.35
C ILE A 333 7.82 23.81 19.95
N GLY A 334 7.07 22.83 20.40
CA GLY A 334 7.33 21.44 20.06
C GLY A 334 6.61 20.42 20.90
N SER A 335 7.14 19.20 20.92
CA SER A 335 6.59 18.06 21.64
C SER A 335 6.70 18.20 23.18
N SER A 336 5.97 17.35 23.91
CA SER A 336 6.08 17.26 25.37
C SER A 336 7.50 17.00 25.83
N HIS A 337 8.20 16.05 25.19
CA HIS A 337 9.58 15.72 25.52
C HIS A 337 10.49 16.94 25.37
N PHE A 338 10.41 17.62 24.22
CA PHE A 338 11.25 18.79 23.95
C PHE A 338 11.02 19.91 24.97
N VAL A 339 9.78 20.27 25.22
CA VAL A 339 9.46 21.44 26.08
C VAL A 339 9.72 21.14 27.56
N PHE A 340 9.35 19.96 28.06
CA PHE A 340 9.43 19.68 29.50
C PHE A 340 10.72 18.97 29.91
N GLU A 341 11.27 18.09 29.07
CA GLU A 341 12.47 17.30 29.43
C GLU A 341 13.75 17.96 28.93
N ASP A 342 13.81 18.36 27.65
CA ASP A 342 15.03 18.93 27.08
C ASP A 342 15.24 20.39 27.54
N GLU A 343 14.18 21.22 27.46
CA GLU A 343 14.24 22.64 27.75
C GLU A 343 13.87 22.98 29.22
N GLY A 344 13.37 22.00 29.96
CA GLY A 344 13.18 22.07 31.39
C GLY A 344 12.05 23.01 31.85
N VAL A 345 11.02 23.18 31.04
CA VAL A 345 9.79 23.88 31.45
C VAL A 345 9.08 23.09 32.53
N GLU A 346 8.60 23.73 33.58
CA GLU A 346 7.98 23.05 34.72
C GLU A 346 6.62 22.46 34.35
N MET A 347 6.45 21.14 34.60
CA MET A 347 5.19 20.43 34.41
C MET A 347 4.40 20.37 35.75
N THR A 348 3.51 21.29 35.96
CA THR A 348 2.63 21.31 37.17
C THR A 348 1.52 20.27 37.09
N GLN A 349 0.88 19.95 38.22
CA GLN A 349 -0.25 19.05 38.26
C GLN A 349 -1.43 19.57 37.43
N GLU A 350 -1.67 20.87 37.43
CA GLU A 350 -2.72 21.52 36.64
C GLU A 350 -2.51 21.32 35.15
N ILE A 351 -1.25 21.40 34.67
CA ILE A 351 -0.90 21.15 33.27
C ILE A 351 -1.14 19.67 32.91
N LYS A 352 -0.80 18.73 33.78
CA LYS A 352 -1.07 17.29 33.57
C LYS A 352 -2.57 17.00 33.45
N ASP A 353 -3.38 17.59 34.30
CA ASP A 353 -4.83 17.41 34.29
C ASP A 353 -5.44 18.02 33.02
N LEU A 354 -4.92 19.17 32.56
CA LEU A 354 -5.32 19.82 31.33
C LEU A 354 -4.97 18.95 30.12
N ILE A 355 -3.73 18.41 30.04
CA ILE A 355 -3.28 17.49 29.00
C ILE A 355 -4.22 16.28 28.92
N SER A 356 -4.50 15.63 30.05
CA SER A 356 -5.41 14.48 30.12
C SER A 356 -6.82 14.82 29.63
N SER A 357 -7.29 16.02 29.93
CA SER A 357 -8.58 16.51 29.44
C SER A 357 -8.60 16.70 27.93
N LEU A 358 -7.55 17.30 27.35
CA LEU A 358 -7.42 17.51 25.90
C LEU A 358 -7.32 16.19 25.15
N GLU A 359 -6.50 15.25 25.62
CA GLU A 359 -6.41 13.91 25.04
C GLU A 359 -7.75 13.18 25.05
N SER A 360 -8.53 13.30 26.14
CA SER A 360 -9.84 12.67 26.25
C SER A 360 -10.88 13.25 25.28
N LYS A 361 -10.66 14.46 24.76
CA LYS A 361 -11.49 15.10 23.74
C LYS A 361 -11.16 14.65 22.31
N GLY A 362 -10.16 13.78 22.14
CA GLY A 362 -9.77 13.21 20.84
C GLY A 362 -8.57 13.88 20.17
N SER A 363 -7.78 14.66 20.93
CA SER A 363 -6.52 15.22 20.41
C SER A 363 -5.58 14.09 20.01
N SER A 364 -5.10 14.09 18.78
CA SER A 364 -4.10 13.12 18.30
C SER A 364 -2.69 13.53 18.71
N SER A 365 -2.43 14.82 18.77
CA SER A 365 -1.14 15.38 19.22
C SER A 365 -1.37 16.70 19.95
N LEU A 366 -0.48 16.99 20.90
CA LEU A 366 -0.45 18.27 21.60
C LEU A 366 0.89 18.95 21.31
N ILE A 367 0.84 20.21 20.90
CA ILE A 367 2.00 21.06 20.68
C ILE A 367 2.04 22.10 21.78
N TYR A 368 3.21 22.26 22.38
CA TYR A 368 3.43 23.11 23.52
C TYR A 368 4.23 24.34 23.13
N LEU A 369 3.71 25.53 23.42
CA LEU A 369 4.38 26.79 23.26
C LEU A 369 4.84 27.29 24.61
N ALA A 370 6.14 27.54 24.80
CA ALA A 370 6.66 28.16 26.01
C ALA A 370 7.49 29.39 25.71
N ILE A 371 7.40 30.40 26.56
CA ILE A 371 8.09 31.69 26.46
C ILE A 371 8.77 31.93 27.81
N ALA A 372 10.04 32.34 27.77
CA ALA A 372 10.86 32.56 28.98
C ALA A 372 10.78 31.39 29.99
N LYS A 373 10.84 30.14 29.48
CA LYS A 373 10.72 28.89 30.26
C LYS A 373 9.39 28.70 31.01
N LYS A 374 8.33 29.36 30.58
CA LYS A 374 6.98 29.18 31.10
C LYS A 374 6.04 28.79 29.99
N LEU A 375 5.15 27.83 30.26
CA LEU A 375 4.18 27.38 29.27
C LEU A 375 3.18 28.51 28.99
N ALA A 376 3.16 29.01 27.73
CA ALA A 376 2.29 30.08 27.27
C ALA A 376 0.97 29.54 26.66
N GLY A 377 1.00 28.33 26.13
CA GLY A 377 -0.21 27.71 25.58
C GLY A 377 0.01 26.28 25.09
N ILE A 378 -1.11 25.58 24.88
CA ILE A 378 -1.16 24.23 24.32
C ILE A 378 -2.07 24.27 23.09
N ILE A 379 -1.56 23.76 21.96
CA ILE A 379 -2.32 23.63 20.73
C ILE A 379 -2.66 22.16 20.56
N SER A 380 -3.95 21.87 20.50
CA SER A 380 -4.48 20.54 20.33
C SER A 380 -4.69 20.27 18.83
N ILE A 381 -4.09 19.22 18.36
CA ILE A 381 -4.16 18.78 16.96
C ILE A 381 -5.04 17.53 16.89
N TYR A 382 -5.85 17.46 15.86
CA TYR A 382 -6.74 16.34 15.57
C TYR A 382 -6.60 15.95 14.09
N ASP A 383 -6.52 14.66 13.83
CA ASP A 383 -6.57 14.13 12.46
C ASP A 383 -7.97 13.56 12.20
N PRO A 384 -8.78 14.22 11.33
CA PRO A 384 -10.18 13.84 11.14
C PRO A 384 -10.33 12.43 10.61
N LEU A 385 -11.24 11.68 11.21
CA LEU A 385 -11.65 10.38 10.68
C LEU A 385 -12.32 10.55 9.32
N LYS A 386 -12.09 9.59 8.43
CA LYS A 386 -12.81 9.52 7.15
C LYS A 386 -14.30 9.33 7.44
N PRO A 387 -15.20 10.06 6.75
CA PRO A 387 -16.64 9.98 6.99
C PRO A 387 -17.21 8.57 6.92
N GLU A 388 -16.69 7.79 5.98
CA GLU A 388 -17.09 6.40 5.71
C GLU A 388 -16.53 5.38 6.71
N ALA A 389 -15.53 5.74 7.53
CA ALA A 389 -14.81 4.78 8.37
C ALA A 389 -15.75 3.98 9.31
N LYS A 390 -16.75 4.63 9.87
CA LYS A 390 -17.71 3.97 10.76
C LYS A 390 -18.63 3.00 10.04
N GLU A 391 -19.08 3.35 8.85
CA GLU A 391 -19.93 2.52 7.99
C GLU A 391 -19.16 1.29 7.52
N VAL A 392 -17.93 1.48 7.05
CA VAL A 392 -17.03 0.40 6.62
C VAL A 392 -16.78 -0.59 7.75
N VAL A 393 -16.53 -0.15 8.99
CA VAL A 393 -16.37 -1.04 10.15
C VAL A 393 -17.61 -1.91 10.37
N GLN A 394 -18.81 -1.34 10.19
CA GLN A 394 -20.05 -2.09 10.33
C GLN A 394 -20.23 -3.10 9.18
N GLU A 395 -19.98 -2.68 7.94
CA GLU A 395 -20.04 -3.57 6.77
C GLU A 395 -19.07 -4.75 6.87
N LEU A 396 -17.85 -4.52 7.39
CA LEU A 396 -16.87 -5.59 7.63
C LEU A 396 -17.39 -6.67 8.56
N ARG A 397 -18.13 -6.28 9.61
CA ARG A 397 -18.80 -7.25 10.49
C ARG A 397 -19.92 -7.99 9.81
N ASP A 398 -20.72 -7.27 9.03
CA ASP A 398 -21.87 -7.85 8.32
C ASP A 398 -21.42 -8.90 7.27
N ILE A 399 -20.23 -8.76 6.69
CA ILE A 399 -19.64 -9.73 5.76
C ILE A 399 -18.87 -10.86 6.47
N GLY A 400 -18.71 -10.83 7.82
CA GLY A 400 -18.23 -11.96 8.61
C GLY A 400 -16.86 -11.81 9.26
N PHE A 401 -16.29 -10.62 9.37
CA PHE A 401 -15.10 -10.42 10.20
C PHE A 401 -15.46 -10.53 11.70
N ASP A 402 -14.73 -11.38 12.43
CA ASP A 402 -14.90 -11.60 13.86
C ASP A 402 -14.39 -10.42 14.69
N LYS A 403 -13.29 -9.79 14.24
CA LYS A 403 -12.62 -8.69 14.93
C LYS A 403 -12.14 -7.60 13.97
N VAL A 404 -12.42 -6.35 14.34
CA VAL A 404 -11.89 -5.14 13.69
C VAL A 404 -11.04 -4.38 14.71
N ILE A 405 -9.75 -4.26 14.44
CA ILE A 405 -8.72 -3.78 15.37
C ILE A 405 -8.03 -2.54 14.79
N MET A 406 -7.61 -1.62 15.65
CA MET A 406 -6.81 -0.46 15.25
C MET A 406 -5.42 -0.49 15.91
N LEU A 407 -4.38 -0.20 15.14
CA LEU A 407 -3.03 0.07 15.62
C LEU A 407 -2.71 1.56 15.44
N THR A 408 -2.10 2.17 16.46
CA THR A 408 -1.72 3.59 16.40
C THR A 408 -0.53 3.90 17.30
N GLY A 409 0.30 4.87 16.89
CA GLY A 409 1.32 5.46 17.73
C GLY A 409 0.79 6.48 18.75
N ASP A 410 -0.49 6.84 18.67
CA ASP A 410 -1.11 7.84 19.57
C ASP A 410 -1.17 7.38 21.03
N SER A 411 -1.52 8.33 21.91
CA SER A 411 -1.75 8.05 23.33
C SER A 411 -2.93 7.09 23.54
N PRO A 412 -2.93 6.29 24.63
CA PRO A 412 -4.02 5.35 24.94
C PRO A 412 -5.39 6.04 25.06
N ASN A 413 -5.44 7.27 25.52
CA ASN A 413 -6.69 8.02 25.68
C ASN A 413 -7.29 8.41 24.33
N CYS A 414 -6.47 8.89 23.40
CA CYS A 414 -6.88 9.19 22.03
C CYS A 414 -7.35 7.93 21.30
N ALA A 415 -6.54 6.86 21.33
CA ALA A 415 -6.89 5.60 20.70
C ALA A 415 -8.21 5.01 21.20
N LYS A 416 -8.46 5.09 22.53
CA LYS A 416 -9.72 4.65 23.15
C LYS A 416 -10.91 5.46 22.69
N ALA A 417 -10.76 6.78 22.53
CA ALA A 417 -11.83 7.65 22.05
C ALA A 417 -12.22 7.28 20.61
N ILE A 418 -11.24 7.08 19.72
CA ILE A 418 -11.46 6.70 18.33
C ILE A 418 -12.07 5.30 18.26
N ALA A 419 -11.54 4.32 18.99
CA ALA A 419 -12.06 2.96 19.01
C ALA A 419 -13.55 2.92 19.44
N LYS A 420 -13.91 3.71 20.43
CA LYS A 420 -15.31 3.87 20.85
C LYS A 420 -16.19 4.52 19.78
N GLN A 421 -15.68 5.55 19.09
CA GLN A 421 -16.42 6.27 18.04
C GLN A 421 -16.70 5.38 16.83
N LEU A 422 -15.73 4.56 16.43
CA LEU A 422 -15.83 3.61 15.33
C LEU A 422 -16.41 2.26 15.75
N ASN A 423 -16.64 2.04 17.05
CA ASN A 423 -17.11 0.78 17.61
C ASN A 423 -16.17 -0.40 17.27
N LEU A 424 -14.84 -0.22 17.43
CA LEU A 424 -13.86 -1.27 17.21
C LEU A 424 -13.84 -2.31 18.34
N ASP A 425 -13.39 -3.52 18.05
CA ASP A 425 -13.35 -4.63 19.02
C ASP A 425 -12.12 -4.53 19.93
N ASP A 426 -10.98 -4.07 19.38
CA ASP A 426 -9.73 -3.87 20.14
C ASP A 426 -8.91 -2.74 19.51
N PHE A 427 -7.94 -2.23 20.26
CA PHE A 427 -6.96 -1.28 19.76
C PHE A 427 -5.63 -1.43 20.51
N ARG A 428 -4.54 -1.04 19.86
CA ARG A 428 -3.21 -0.90 20.46
C ARG A 428 -2.70 0.51 20.23
N ALA A 429 -2.31 1.16 21.33
CA ALA A 429 -1.84 2.53 21.36
C ALA A 429 -0.35 2.59 21.68
N GLY A 430 0.34 3.66 21.27
CA GLY A 430 1.78 3.83 21.50
C GLY A 430 2.65 2.79 20.79
N VAL A 431 2.18 2.24 19.67
CA VAL A 431 2.84 1.12 18.99
C VAL A 431 3.86 1.65 17.99
N LEU A 432 5.10 1.20 18.09
CA LEU A 432 6.13 1.45 17.09
C LEU A 432 5.94 0.54 15.86
N PRO A 433 6.49 0.89 14.69
CA PRO A 433 6.36 0.09 13.47
C PRO A 433 6.73 -1.39 13.65
N GLU A 434 7.80 -1.67 14.40
CA GLU A 434 8.30 -3.02 14.71
C GLU A 434 7.32 -3.81 15.60
N ASP A 435 6.70 -3.14 16.55
CA ASP A 435 5.72 -3.74 17.45
C ASP A 435 4.41 -4.08 16.73
N LYS A 436 4.03 -3.29 15.71
CA LYS A 436 2.88 -3.59 14.84
C LYS A 436 3.04 -4.96 14.18
N ALA A 437 4.24 -5.25 13.62
CA ALA A 437 4.54 -6.54 13.00
C ALA A 437 4.44 -7.71 14.00
N SER A 438 4.99 -7.54 15.20
CA SER A 438 4.94 -8.53 16.28
C SER A 438 3.49 -8.81 16.73
N TYR A 439 2.65 -7.79 16.76
CA TYR A 439 1.24 -7.95 17.09
C TYR A 439 0.47 -8.74 16.01
N ILE A 440 0.69 -8.44 14.73
CA ILE A 440 0.12 -9.23 13.62
C ILE A 440 0.55 -10.69 13.74
N GLU A 441 1.82 -10.96 14.00
CA GLU A 441 2.34 -12.31 14.19
C GLU A 441 1.65 -13.04 15.36
N SER A 442 1.37 -12.34 16.46
CA SER A 442 0.66 -12.93 17.60
C SER A 442 -0.77 -13.34 17.26
N LEU A 443 -1.52 -12.51 16.53
CA LEU A 443 -2.86 -12.82 16.05
C LEU A 443 -2.86 -14.07 15.15
N LYS A 444 -1.87 -14.20 14.28
CA LYS A 444 -1.71 -15.40 13.42
C LYS A 444 -1.37 -16.64 14.23
N LYS A 445 -0.55 -16.56 15.27
CA LYS A 445 -0.26 -17.67 16.18
C LYS A 445 -1.48 -18.14 16.96
N GLU A 446 -2.46 -17.27 17.17
CA GLU A 446 -3.78 -17.61 17.73
C GLU A 446 -4.69 -18.37 16.75
N GLY A 447 -4.26 -18.56 15.50
CA GLY A 447 -5.00 -19.28 14.46
C GLY A 447 -5.90 -18.36 13.59
N ASN A 448 -5.72 -17.03 13.66
CA ASN A 448 -6.47 -16.11 12.84
C ASN A 448 -5.83 -15.95 11.45
N THR A 449 -6.66 -15.67 10.45
CA THR A 449 -6.24 -15.17 9.14
C THR A 449 -6.41 -13.66 9.13
N VAL A 450 -5.30 -12.94 9.06
CA VAL A 450 -5.23 -11.51 9.34
C VAL A 450 -5.10 -10.69 8.07
N VAL A 451 -5.98 -9.70 7.91
CA VAL A 451 -5.85 -8.62 6.93
C VAL A 451 -5.25 -7.40 7.62
N MET A 452 -4.21 -6.81 7.07
CA MET A 452 -3.66 -5.52 7.50
C MET A 452 -3.93 -4.45 6.44
N VAL A 453 -4.48 -3.33 6.87
CA VAL A 453 -4.75 -2.14 6.03
C VAL A 453 -3.91 -0.98 6.54
N GLY A 454 -3.11 -0.38 5.68
CA GLY A 454 -2.22 0.74 6.02
C GLY A 454 -1.88 1.63 4.84
N ASP A 455 -1.08 2.67 5.08
CA ASP A 455 -0.63 3.61 4.04
C ASP A 455 0.54 3.07 3.18
N GLY A 456 1.18 2.00 3.61
CA GLY A 456 2.27 1.34 2.90
C GLY A 456 3.67 1.87 3.21
N ILE A 457 3.81 3.04 3.80
CA ILE A 457 5.13 3.66 4.08
C ILE A 457 5.62 3.23 5.47
N ASN A 458 4.87 3.54 6.51
CA ASN A 458 5.25 3.26 7.89
C ASN A 458 4.89 1.85 8.36
N ASP A 459 3.97 1.19 7.64
CA ASP A 459 3.38 -0.08 8.03
C ASP A 459 3.96 -1.29 7.29
N THR A 460 4.99 -1.09 6.45
CA THR A 460 5.59 -2.15 5.63
C THR A 460 5.94 -3.42 6.43
N PRO A 461 6.55 -3.36 7.65
CA PRO A 461 6.81 -4.56 8.44
C PRO A 461 5.51 -5.30 8.84
N ALA A 462 4.47 -4.58 9.27
CA ALA A 462 3.18 -5.15 9.64
C ALA A 462 2.42 -5.72 8.43
N LEU A 463 2.43 -4.99 7.31
CA LEU A 463 1.85 -5.43 6.05
C LEU A 463 2.51 -6.72 5.56
N SER A 464 3.83 -6.85 5.64
CA SER A 464 4.55 -8.05 5.20
C SER A 464 4.26 -9.28 6.05
N MET A 465 3.87 -9.11 7.30
CA MET A 465 3.54 -10.21 8.23
C MET A 465 2.10 -10.70 8.10
N ALA A 466 1.19 -9.91 7.56
CA ALA A 466 -0.23 -10.25 7.39
C ALA A 466 -0.45 -11.31 6.30
N ASP A 467 -1.57 -12.04 6.36
CA ASP A 467 -1.96 -13.00 5.31
C ASP A 467 -2.46 -12.26 4.05
N VAL A 468 -3.13 -11.13 4.25
CA VAL A 468 -3.51 -10.18 3.21
C VAL A 468 -3.09 -8.78 3.63
N SER A 469 -2.44 -8.08 2.72
CA SER A 469 -1.99 -6.71 2.92
C SER A 469 -2.72 -5.79 1.95
N ILE A 470 -3.32 -4.74 2.48
CA ILE A 470 -4.01 -3.71 1.70
C ILE A 470 -3.31 -2.39 1.95
N SER A 471 -2.78 -1.78 0.89
CA SER A 471 -2.21 -0.44 0.95
C SER A 471 -3.13 0.55 0.25
N LEU A 472 -3.47 1.63 0.93
CA LEU A 472 -4.25 2.74 0.38
C LEU A 472 -3.32 3.76 -0.27
N GLN A 473 -3.67 4.24 -1.45
CA GLN A 473 -2.82 5.16 -2.22
C GLN A 473 -3.15 6.65 -2.06
N ASP A 474 -4.30 6.99 -1.46
CA ASP A 474 -4.77 8.38 -1.32
C ASP A 474 -4.50 8.97 0.07
N SER A 475 -3.51 8.45 0.77
CA SER A 475 -3.16 8.90 2.12
C SER A 475 -2.12 10.03 2.16
N SER A 476 -1.77 10.63 1.02
CA SER A 476 -0.83 11.78 0.97
C SER A 476 -1.40 12.95 0.20
#